data_71c79e22d8d62466569e88047cc039b1
#
_entry.id   71c79e22d8d62466569e88047cc039b1
#
_cell.length_a   1.000
_cell.length_b   1.000
_cell.length_c   1.000
_cell.angle_alpha   90.00
_cell.angle_beta   90.00
_cell.angle_gamma   90.00
#
_symmetry.space_group_name_H-M   'P 1'
#
loop_
_entity.id
_entity.type
_entity.pdbx_description
1 polymer ?
#
loop_
_entity_poly.entity_id
_entity_poly.type
_entity_poly.pdbx_seq_one_letter_code
_entity_poly.pdbx_strand_id
1 'polypeptide(L)'
;SENDVLEALEKPKEAKLGDMCLPCFKFARSLRLAPPAIAAKLQPYLAKLDFVDRAEIVGGYLNIFFNRAKVADMLGENFALGNDAGRSDEGKGKTICIDFSSVNIAKPFHIGHLSTTVIGGALYRIFEHLGYNVVGINHLGDWGTQFGKLIVATRKWSSLEEVKGNDEYYLNSLYVRYHKEAEEHPEMDDEARAWFKRIEDGDAEAVAYFDVFKDVTMKAVSKIYDRLKIKFDSYAGESFYNDKMDACL
;
A
#
# COMPACT_ATOMS: atom_id res chain seq x y z
N SER A 1 -23.38 15.77 -20.61
CA SER A 1 -22.98 16.25 -19.28
C SER A 1 -21.53 16.75 -19.31
N GLU A 2 -21.09 17.42 -18.26
CA GLU A 2 -19.71 17.85 -18.10
C GLU A 2 -18.75 16.64 -18.12
N ASN A 3 -19.10 15.55 -17.45
CA ASN A 3 -18.33 14.30 -17.46
C ASN A 3 -18.16 13.73 -18.88
N ASP A 4 -19.18 13.79 -19.74
CA ASP A 4 -19.07 13.30 -21.12
C ASP A 4 -18.01 14.10 -21.91
N VAL A 5 -17.86 15.39 -21.61
CA VAL A 5 -16.86 16.24 -22.27
C VAL A 5 -15.45 15.92 -21.73
N LEU A 6 -15.31 15.77 -20.41
CA LEU A 6 -14.03 15.42 -19.77
C LEU A 6 -13.52 14.05 -20.27
N GLU A 7 -14.38 13.04 -20.32
CA GLU A 7 -14.05 11.71 -20.85
C GLU A 7 -13.77 11.69 -22.35
N ALA A 8 -14.28 12.68 -23.07
CA ALA A 8 -14.05 12.80 -24.52
C ALA A 8 -12.73 13.49 -24.86
N LEU A 9 -12.17 14.30 -23.94
CA LEU A 9 -10.89 14.96 -24.16
C LEU A 9 -9.78 13.94 -24.34
N GLU A 10 -8.94 14.13 -25.35
CA GLU A 10 -7.82 13.24 -25.64
C GLU A 10 -6.58 14.02 -26.07
N LYS A 11 -5.42 13.39 -25.98
CA LYS A 11 -4.18 13.97 -26.50
C LYS A 11 -4.11 13.72 -27.99
N PRO A 12 -3.85 14.78 -28.82
CA PRO A 12 -3.68 14.60 -30.26
C PRO A 12 -2.53 13.63 -30.58
N LYS A 13 -2.65 12.92 -31.71
CA LYS A 13 -1.61 11.97 -32.18
C LYS A 13 -0.29 12.66 -32.49
N GLU A 14 -0.35 13.91 -32.97
CA GLU A 14 0.82 14.71 -33.35
C GLU A 14 0.83 16.00 -32.53
N ALA A 15 1.97 16.37 -31.96
CA ALA A 15 2.12 17.57 -31.14
C ALA A 15 1.79 18.88 -31.87
N LYS A 16 1.92 18.91 -33.20
CA LYS A 16 1.54 20.07 -34.00
C LYS A 16 0.04 20.36 -34.03
N LEU A 17 -0.80 19.38 -33.64
CA LEU A 17 -2.25 19.50 -33.61
C LEU A 17 -2.77 20.05 -32.28
N GLY A 18 -1.92 20.37 -31.33
CA GLY A 18 -2.29 20.94 -30.03
C GLY A 18 -1.86 20.12 -28.85
N ASP A 19 -2.16 20.61 -27.67
CA ASP A 19 -1.89 19.95 -26.38
C ASP A 19 -3.02 18.99 -25.99
N MET A 20 -4.26 19.36 -26.32
CA MET A 20 -5.46 18.53 -26.14
C MET A 20 -6.38 18.69 -27.35
N CYS A 21 -7.27 17.73 -27.56
CA CYS A 21 -8.33 17.85 -28.54
C CYS A 21 -9.66 17.26 -28.05
N LEU A 22 -10.75 17.83 -28.53
CA LEU A 22 -12.10 17.32 -28.32
C LEU A 22 -12.64 16.77 -29.65
N PRO A 23 -12.84 15.45 -29.79
CA PRO A 23 -13.46 14.84 -30.94
C PRO A 23 -14.98 15.07 -30.91
N CYS A 24 -15.46 16.08 -31.64
CA CYS A 24 -16.85 16.48 -31.64
C CYS A 24 -17.80 15.45 -32.29
N PHE A 25 -17.28 14.42 -32.94
CA PHE A 25 -18.08 13.30 -33.48
C PHE A 25 -18.86 12.56 -32.39
N LYS A 26 -18.30 12.43 -31.18
CA LYS A 26 -18.95 11.78 -30.06
C LYS A 26 -20.28 12.44 -29.68
N PHE A 27 -20.43 13.71 -29.99
CA PHE A 27 -21.61 14.51 -29.64
C PHE A 27 -22.57 14.75 -30.80
N ALA A 28 -22.18 14.37 -32.02
CA ALA A 28 -22.95 14.68 -33.25
C ALA A 28 -24.39 14.14 -33.21
N ARG A 29 -24.57 12.91 -32.72
CA ARG A 29 -25.88 12.26 -32.63
C ARG A 29 -26.78 12.90 -31.57
N SER A 30 -26.23 13.16 -30.37
CA SER A 30 -26.97 13.71 -29.24
C SER A 30 -27.39 15.18 -29.49
N LEU A 31 -26.49 15.97 -30.10
CA LEU A 31 -26.75 17.37 -30.41
C LEU A 31 -27.43 17.61 -31.77
N ARG A 32 -27.52 16.57 -32.59
CA ARG A 32 -28.07 16.64 -33.98
C ARG A 32 -27.40 17.73 -34.83
N LEU A 33 -26.08 17.89 -34.67
CA LEU A 33 -25.24 18.85 -35.37
C LEU A 33 -24.04 18.16 -36.00
N ALA A 34 -23.55 18.73 -37.10
CA ALA A 34 -22.30 18.28 -37.71
C ALA A 34 -21.11 18.54 -36.76
N PRO A 35 -20.11 17.63 -36.65
CA PRO A 35 -18.96 17.81 -35.76
C PRO A 35 -18.25 19.16 -35.89
N PRO A 36 -17.97 19.69 -37.10
CA PRO A 36 -17.39 21.02 -37.24
C PRO A 36 -18.26 22.15 -36.68
N ALA A 37 -19.60 22.02 -36.78
CA ALA A 37 -20.52 23.02 -36.26
C ALA A 37 -20.57 23.00 -34.72
N ILE A 38 -20.38 21.83 -34.12
CA ILE A 38 -20.23 21.69 -32.65
C ILE A 38 -18.94 22.36 -32.20
N ALA A 39 -17.82 22.07 -32.88
CA ALA A 39 -16.51 22.67 -32.61
C ALA A 39 -16.57 24.21 -32.71
N ALA A 40 -17.21 24.74 -33.77
CA ALA A 40 -17.37 26.19 -33.98
C ALA A 40 -18.18 26.87 -32.86
N LYS A 41 -19.19 26.19 -32.31
CA LYS A 41 -19.95 26.71 -31.16
C LYS A 41 -19.12 26.71 -29.85
N LEU A 42 -18.23 25.78 -29.68
CA LEU A 42 -17.39 25.65 -28.44
C LEU A 42 -16.17 26.55 -28.48
N GLN A 43 -15.57 26.77 -29.66
CA GLN A 43 -14.34 27.53 -29.82
C GLN A 43 -14.32 28.89 -29.10
N PRO A 44 -15.37 29.75 -29.19
CA PRO A 44 -15.37 31.06 -28.53
C PRO A 44 -15.35 31.00 -27.00
N TYR A 45 -15.80 29.90 -26.42
CA TYR A 45 -15.76 29.71 -24.97
C TYR A 45 -14.35 29.33 -24.51
N LEU A 46 -13.64 28.50 -25.29
CA LEU A 46 -12.25 28.16 -25.00
C LEU A 46 -11.32 29.35 -25.10
N ALA A 47 -11.54 30.21 -26.09
CA ALA A 47 -10.76 31.44 -26.30
C ALA A 47 -10.88 32.47 -25.15
N LYS A 48 -11.81 32.27 -24.20
CA LYS A 48 -11.94 33.12 -23.00
C LYS A 48 -11.17 32.62 -21.81
N LEU A 49 -10.61 31.39 -21.89
CA LEU A 49 -9.81 30.80 -20.83
C LEU A 49 -8.38 31.30 -20.95
N ASP A 50 -7.85 31.88 -19.91
CA ASP A 50 -6.52 32.52 -19.89
C ASP A 50 -5.36 31.54 -20.06
N PHE A 51 -5.56 30.28 -19.74
CA PHE A 51 -4.59 29.18 -19.97
C PHE A 51 -4.65 28.62 -21.40
N VAL A 52 -5.63 29.04 -22.24
CA VAL A 52 -5.71 28.68 -23.67
C VAL A 52 -5.11 29.78 -24.51
N ASP A 53 -4.09 29.45 -25.31
CA ASP A 53 -3.50 30.35 -26.30
C ASP A 53 -4.43 30.51 -27.53
N ARG A 54 -4.82 29.37 -28.07
CA ARG A 54 -5.75 29.32 -29.21
C ARG A 54 -6.45 27.98 -29.33
N ALA A 55 -7.54 27.94 -30.04
CA ALA A 55 -8.30 26.73 -30.39
C ALA A 55 -8.54 26.68 -31.90
N GLU A 56 -8.22 25.55 -32.53
CA GLU A 56 -8.30 25.34 -33.97
C GLU A 56 -9.27 24.20 -34.32
N ILE A 57 -10.04 24.37 -35.37
CA ILE A 57 -10.99 23.34 -35.83
C ILE A 57 -10.36 22.62 -37.03
N VAL A 58 -10.18 21.32 -36.90
CA VAL A 58 -9.64 20.47 -37.95
C VAL A 58 -10.55 19.26 -38.14
N GLY A 59 -11.29 19.19 -39.26
CA GLY A 59 -12.07 18.04 -39.64
C GLY A 59 -13.19 17.61 -38.69
N GLY A 60 -13.47 18.33 -37.62
CA GLY A 60 -14.45 17.94 -36.59
C GLY A 60 -13.81 17.63 -35.23
N TYR A 61 -12.50 17.85 -35.13
CA TYR A 61 -11.78 17.99 -33.87
C TYR A 61 -11.66 19.45 -33.49
N LEU A 62 -11.80 19.75 -32.22
CA LEU A 62 -11.46 21.04 -31.65
C LEU A 62 -10.13 20.89 -30.93
N ASN A 63 -9.06 21.34 -31.55
CA ASN A 63 -7.69 21.27 -31.07
C ASN A 63 -7.40 22.49 -30.20
N ILE A 64 -6.82 22.25 -29.01
CA ILE A 64 -6.57 23.24 -27.98
C ILE A 64 -5.08 23.37 -27.78
N PHE A 65 -4.57 24.61 -27.86
CA PHE A 65 -3.18 24.95 -27.58
C PHE A 65 -3.11 25.76 -26.30
N PHE A 66 -2.30 25.32 -25.36
CA PHE A 66 -2.18 25.97 -24.06
C PHE A 66 -1.20 27.16 -24.11
N ASN A 67 -1.55 28.19 -23.37
CA ASN A 67 -0.64 29.30 -23.09
C ASN A 67 0.47 28.80 -22.15
N ARG A 68 1.68 28.62 -22.70
CA ARG A 68 2.82 28.03 -21.99
C ARG A 68 3.22 28.83 -20.75
N ALA A 69 3.13 30.16 -20.80
CA ALA A 69 3.45 31.00 -19.67
C ALA A 69 2.45 30.79 -18.53
N LYS A 70 1.15 30.77 -18.85
CA LYS A 70 0.12 30.52 -17.84
C LYS A 70 0.18 29.13 -17.24
N VAL A 71 0.46 28.12 -18.04
CA VAL A 71 0.67 26.76 -17.53
C VAL A 71 1.91 26.71 -16.62
N ALA A 72 2.99 27.40 -16.98
CA ALA A 72 4.19 27.48 -16.14
C ALA A 72 3.91 28.20 -14.81
N ASP A 73 3.13 29.29 -14.82
CA ASP A 73 2.70 30.00 -13.60
C ASP A 73 1.90 29.07 -12.69
N MET A 74 0.87 28.37 -13.22
CA MET A 74 0.05 27.42 -12.49
C MET A 74 0.88 26.27 -11.87
N LEU A 75 1.84 25.74 -12.64
CA LEU A 75 2.77 24.72 -12.14
C LEU A 75 3.68 25.28 -11.05
N GLY A 76 4.20 26.51 -11.23
CA GLY A 76 5.02 27.20 -10.26
C GLY A 76 4.30 27.42 -8.93
N GLU A 77 3.05 27.86 -8.97
CA GLU A 77 2.19 28.01 -7.79
C GLU A 77 2.00 26.65 -7.08
N ASN A 78 1.72 25.60 -7.83
CA ASN A 78 1.57 24.26 -7.26
C ASN A 78 2.89 23.74 -6.64
N PHE A 79 4.04 23.93 -7.31
CA PHE A 79 5.34 23.57 -6.75
C PHE A 79 5.73 24.38 -5.51
N ALA A 80 5.28 25.63 -5.40
CA ALA A 80 5.50 26.47 -4.22
C ALA A 80 4.81 25.89 -2.95
N LEU A 81 3.81 25.01 -3.11
CA LEU A 81 3.19 24.28 -2.00
C LEU A 81 4.11 23.21 -1.39
N GLY A 82 5.25 22.90 -2.03
CA GLY A 82 6.21 21.92 -1.53
C GLY A 82 5.56 20.52 -1.41
N ASN A 83 5.54 19.99 -0.18
CA ASN A 83 4.97 18.66 0.08
C ASN A 83 3.45 18.58 -0.11
N ASP A 84 2.75 19.70 -0.17
CA ASP A 84 1.30 19.76 -0.42
C ASP A 84 0.95 19.93 -1.91
N ALA A 85 1.97 19.95 -2.80
CA ALA A 85 1.75 19.99 -4.24
C ALA A 85 0.90 18.81 -4.73
N GLY A 86 -0.20 19.11 -5.41
CA GLY A 86 -1.15 18.10 -5.90
C GLY A 86 -2.10 17.52 -4.85
N ARG A 87 -2.08 18.03 -3.61
CA ARG A 87 -3.02 17.61 -2.57
C ARG A 87 -4.46 17.94 -2.94
N SER A 88 -5.38 17.08 -2.54
CA SER A 88 -6.81 17.28 -2.75
C SER A 88 -7.64 16.85 -1.55
N ASP A 89 -8.92 17.23 -1.57
CA ASP A 89 -9.93 16.86 -0.55
C ASP A 89 -10.88 15.75 -1.08
N GLU A 90 -10.50 15.02 -2.13
CA GLU A 90 -11.36 13.99 -2.77
C GLU A 90 -11.79 12.89 -1.79
N GLY A 91 -10.89 12.55 -0.88
CA GLY A 91 -11.11 11.56 0.16
C GLY A 91 -11.72 12.08 1.46
N LYS A 92 -12.03 13.36 1.56
CA LYS A 92 -12.50 13.99 2.81
C LYS A 92 -13.72 13.28 3.41
N GLY A 93 -13.58 12.88 4.67
CA GLY A 93 -14.63 12.15 5.40
C GLY A 93 -14.73 10.67 5.06
N LYS A 94 -13.84 10.12 4.22
CA LYS A 94 -13.77 8.70 3.89
C LYS A 94 -12.55 8.08 4.53
N THR A 95 -12.67 6.81 4.97
CA THR A 95 -11.57 6.03 5.53
C THR A 95 -11.21 4.89 4.58
N ILE A 96 -9.91 4.69 4.39
CA ILE A 96 -9.34 3.54 3.66
C ILE A 96 -8.45 2.76 4.61
N CYS A 97 -8.69 1.45 4.71
CA CYS A 97 -7.82 0.51 5.40
C CYS A 97 -6.93 -0.18 4.35
N ILE A 98 -5.63 -0.20 4.61
CA ILE A 98 -4.65 -0.86 3.75
C ILE A 98 -3.87 -1.86 4.59
N ASP A 99 -4.02 -3.14 4.29
CA ASP A 99 -3.19 -4.21 4.86
C ASP A 99 -1.99 -4.47 3.95
N PHE A 100 -0.78 -4.34 4.52
CA PHE A 100 0.45 -4.51 3.74
C PHE A 100 1.64 -4.88 4.64
N SER A 101 2.73 -5.33 4.02
CA SER A 101 3.91 -5.92 4.66
C SER A 101 3.63 -7.33 5.20
N SER A 102 2.84 -7.50 6.24
CA SER A 102 2.33 -8.77 6.77
C SER A 102 3.44 -9.82 6.97
N VAL A 103 4.45 -9.41 7.75
CA VAL A 103 5.64 -10.25 7.99
C VAL A 103 5.34 -11.39 8.95
N ASN A 104 5.96 -12.54 8.70
CA ASN A 104 5.91 -13.67 9.63
C ASN A 104 6.94 -13.50 10.74
N ILE A 105 6.53 -13.74 11.97
CA ILE A 105 7.45 -13.77 13.12
C ILE A 105 8.42 -14.94 12.98
N ALA A 106 9.65 -14.72 13.45
CA ALA A 106 10.77 -15.67 13.40
C ALA A 106 11.24 -16.04 11.97
N LYS A 107 10.87 -15.26 10.97
CA LYS A 107 11.42 -15.38 9.62
C LYS A 107 12.11 -14.09 9.21
N PRO A 108 13.29 -14.16 8.56
CA PRO A 108 13.96 -12.97 8.07
C PRO A 108 13.12 -12.23 7.04
N PHE A 109 13.20 -10.89 7.08
CA PHE A 109 12.58 -10.04 6.08
C PHE A 109 13.26 -10.25 4.73
N HIS A 110 12.50 -10.50 3.67
CA HIS A 110 13.03 -10.81 2.34
C HIS A 110 12.37 -9.94 1.25
N ILE A 111 12.84 -10.09 0.00
CA ILE A 111 12.40 -9.27 -1.14
C ILE A 111 10.88 -9.30 -1.37
N GLY A 112 10.21 -10.40 -1.09
CA GLY A 112 8.75 -10.49 -1.16
C GLY A 112 8.07 -9.54 -0.18
N HIS A 113 8.53 -9.52 1.08
CA HIS A 113 8.05 -8.56 2.09
C HIS A 113 8.36 -7.12 1.68
N LEU A 114 9.58 -6.86 1.14
CA LEU A 114 9.96 -5.53 0.68
C LEU A 114 9.01 -5.00 -0.40
N SER A 115 8.65 -5.83 -1.37
CA SER A 115 7.75 -5.45 -2.46
C SER A 115 6.39 -5.00 -1.93
N THR A 116 5.72 -5.82 -1.10
CA THR A 116 4.41 -5.49 -0.54
C THR A 116 4.47 -4.27 0.38
N THR A 117 5.55 -4.15 1.17
CA THR A 117 5.77 -3.03 2.08
C THR A 117 5.90 -1.70 1.33
N VAL A 118 6.70 -1.67 0.25
CA VAL A 118 6.91 -0.44 -0.54
C VAL A 118 5.65 -0.04 -1.30
N ILE A 119 4.94 -1.01 -1.91
CA ILE A 119 3.69 -0.75 -2.63
C ILE A 119 2.63 -0.21 -1.66
N GLY A 120 2.40 -0.90 -0.53
CA GLY A 120 1.42 -0.48 0.47
C GLY A 120 1.73 0.89 1.07
N GLY A 121 3.01 1.15 1.39
CA GLY A 121 3.44 2.45 1.88
C GLY A 121 3.32 3.58 0.84
N ALA A 122 3.45 3.28 -0.45
CA ALA A 122 3.18 4.24 -1.50
C ALA A 122 1.68 4.56 -1.60
N LEU A 123 0.83 3.53 -1.58
CA LEU A 123 -0.63 3.70 -1.57
C LEU A 123 -1.11 4.47 -0.35
N TYR A 124 -0.55 4.17 0.85
CA TYR A 124 -0.85 4.91 2.08
C TYR A 124 -0.65 6.41 1.88
N ARG A 125 0.55 6.82 1.39
CA ARG A 125 0.87 8.23 1.15
C ARG A 125 0.03 8.88 0.05
N ILE A 126 -0.30 8.14 -1.02
CA ILE A 126 -1.15 8.64 -2.10
C ILE A 126 -2.55 8.95 -1.57
N PHE A 127 -3.17 8.02 -0.86
CA PHE A 127 -4.51 8.23 -0.32
C PHE A 127 -4.55 9.31 0.76
N GLU A 128 -3.53 9.37 1.63
CA GLU A 128 -3.38 10.47 2.60
C GLU A 128 -3.30 11.82 1.86
N HIS A 129 -2.55 11.89 0.76
CA HIS A 129 -2.41 13.09 -0.06
C HIS A 129 -3.71 13.49 -0.75
N LEU A 130 -4.56 12.53 -1.11
CA LEU A 130 -5.90 12.75 -1.64
C LEU A 130 -6.96 13.06 -0.56
N GLY A 131 -6.55 13.26 0.69
CA GLY A 131 -7.42 13.69 1.78
C GLY A 131 -8.21 12.58 2.46
N TYR A 132 -7.91 11.30 2.20
CA TYR A 132 -8.51 10.18 2.94
C TYR A 132 -7.93 10.07 4.34
N ASN A 133 -8.74 9.59 5.29
CA ASN A 133 -8.26 9.01 6.53
C ASN A 133 -7.73 7.61 6.24
N VAL A 134 -6.41 7.43 6.28
CA VAL A 134 -5.78 6.14 5.94
C VAL A 134 -5.43 5.40 7.22
N VAL A 135 -5.77 4.10 7.28
CA VAL A 135 -5.40 3.19 8.34
C VAL A 135 -4.52 2.09 7.77
N GLY A 136 -3.25 2.13 8.10
CA GLY A 136 -2.26 1.12 7.70
C GLY A 136 -2.22 -0.03 8.68
N ILE A 137 -2.44 -1.24 8.20
CA ILE A 137 -2.46 -2.46 9.00
C ILE A 137 -1.26 -3.31 8.58
N ASN A 138 -0.49 -3.76 9.56
CA ASN A 138 0.51 -4.80 9.40
C ASN A 138 -0.02 -6.07 10.08
N HIS A 139 -0.71 -6.90 9.32
CA HIS A 139 -1.26 -8.16 9.82
C HIS A 139 -0.13 -9.18 9.95
N LEU A 140 0.44 -9.26 11.15
CA LEU A 140 1.58 -10.13 11.43
C LEU A 140 1.19 -11.61 11.37
N GLY A 141 2.00 -12.44 10.74
CA GLY A 141 1.93 -13.89 10.84
C GLY A 141 2.54 -14.34 12.17
N ASP A 142 1.82 -14.11 13.24
CA ASP A 142 2.29 -14.32 14.62
C ASP A 142 1.50 -15.40 15.36
N TRP A 143 0.95 -16.39 14.62
CA TRP A 143 0.21 -17.49 15.22
C TRP A 143 0.51 -18.81 14.50
N GLY A 144 0.46 -19.91 15.24
CA GLY A 144 0.63 -21.25 14.69
C GLY A 144 1.68 -22.11 15.39
N THR A 145 1.71 -23.39 15.03
CA THR A 145 2.60 -24.41 15.64
C THR A 145 4.10 -24.12 15.50
N GLN A 146 4.49 -23.21 14.59
CA GLN A 146 5.89 -22.76 14.47
C GLN A 146 6.44 -22.18 15.79
N PHE A 147 5.58 -21.56 16.60
CA PHE A 147 6.00 -21.03 17.90
C PHE A 147 6.31 -22.14 18.90
N GLY A 148 5.53 -23.21 18.91
CA GLY A 148 5.86 -24.40 19.69
C GLY A 148 7.17 -25.03 19.27
N LYS A 149 7.45 -25.12 17.97
CA LYS A 149 8.73 -25.60 17.42
C LYS A 149 9.92 -24.75 17.89
N LEU A 150 9.75 -23.44 17.87
CA LEU A 150 10.77 -22.49 18.37
C LEU A 150 10.99 -22.62 19.87
N ILE A 151 9.96 -22.84 20.67
CA ILE A 151 10.10 -23.08 22.10
C ILE A 151 10.90 -24.35 22.34
N VAL A 152 10.57 -25.47 21.69
CA VAL A 152 11.32 -26.72 21.79
C VAL A 152 12.78 -26.52 21.38
N ALA A 153 13.03 -25.86 20.26
CA ALA A 153 14.38 -25.54 19.79
C ALA A 153 15.16 -24.70 20.79
N THR A 154 14.56 -23.64 21.32
CA THR A 154 15.20 -22.75 22.30
C THR A 154 15.52 -23.52 23.58
N ARG A 155 14.64 -24.35 24.10
CA ARG A 155 14.84 -25.13 25.29
C ARG A 155 15.91 -26.22 25.15
N LYS A 156 16.03 -26.81 23.95
CA LYS A 156 17.04 -27.86 23.67
C LYS A 156 18.45 -27.29 23.41
N TRP A 157 18.56 -26.15 22.74
CA TRP A 157 19.84 -25.70 22.17
C TRP A 157 20.23 -24.26 22.49
N SER A 158 19.41 -23.56 23.28
CA SER A 158 19.62 -22.16 23.64
C SER A 158 18.97 -21.85 24.99
N SER A 159 18.80 -20.57 25.26
CA SER A 159 18.01 -20.06 26.38
C SER A 159 17.22 -18.83 25.94
N LEU A 160 16.20 -18.47 26.71
CA LEU A 160 15.40 -17.27 26.43
C LEU A 160 16.24 -15.99 26.47
N GLU A 161 17.22 -15.93 27.39
CA GLU A 161 18.14 -14.79 27.52
C GLU A 161 19.08 -14.69 26.30
N GLU A 162 19.54 -15.84 25.80
CA GLU A 162 20.37 -15.89 24.61
C GLU A 162 19.61 -15.44 23.37
N VAL A 163 18.36 -15.84 23.22
CA VAL A 163 17.48 -15.36 22.12
C VAL A 163 17.25 -13.87 22.22
N LYS A 164 16.99 -13.32 23.41
CA LYS A 164 16.85 -11.86 23.62
C LYS A 164 18.10 -11.07 23.25
N GLY A 165 19.27 -11.66 23.46
CA GLY A 165 20.57 -11.04 23.17
C GLY A 165 20.99 -11.11 21.70
N ASN A 166 20.27 -11.85 20.86
CA ASN A 166 20.59 -12.09 19.47
C ASN A 166 19.55 -11.48 18.51
N ASP A 167 19.72 -11.72 17.22
CA ASP A 167 18.88 -11.20 16.14
C ASP A 167 17.93 -12.26 15.58
N GLU A 168 17.12 -11.85 14.60
CA GLU A 168 16.16 -12.72 13.91
C GLU A 168 16.82 -13.85 13.12
N TYR A 169 18.08 -13.70 12.70
CA TYR A 169 18.83 -14.77 12.02
C TYR A 169 19.20 -15.88 12.96
N TYR A 170 19.57 -15.54 14.21
CA TYR A 170 19.80 -16.52 15.25
C TYR A 170 18.52 -17.31 15.55
N LEU A 171 17.40 -16.61 15.73
CA LEU A 171 16.10 -17.25 15.94
C LEU A 171 15.71 -18.17 14.77
N ASN A 172 15.91 -17.72 13.54
CA ASN A 172 15.67 -18.54 12.35
C ASN A 172 16.60 -19.76 12.29
N SER A 173 17.84 -19.64 12.76
CA SER A 173 18.79 -20.77 12.81
C SER A 173 18.32 -21.89 13.73
N LEU A 174 17.71 -21.55 14.86
CA LEU A 174 17.10 -22.50 15.79
C LEU A 174 15.90 -23.20 15.11
N TYR A 175 15.10 -22.46 14.35
CA TYR A 175 13.99 -23.02 13.60
C TYR A 175 14.45 -24.00 12.50
N VAL A 176 15.49 -23.65 11.74
CA VAL A 176 16.08 -24.54 10.73
C VAL A 176 16.66 -25.79 11.37
N ARG A 177 17.36 -25.66 12.52
CA ARG A 177 17.89 -26.79 13.26
C ARG A 177 16.78 -27.72 13.74
N TYR A 178 15.68 -27.16 14.25
CA TYR A 178 14.53 -27.94 14.67
C TYR A 178 14.02 -28.85 13.54
N HIS A 179 13.86 -28.30 12.32
CA HIS A 179 13.35 -29.09 11.21
C HIS A 179 14.25 -30.25 10.81
N LYS A 180 15.57 -30.08 10.86
CA LYS A 180 16.52 -31.16 10.59
C LYS A 180 16.45 -32.28 11.62
N GLU A 181 16.39 -31.92 12.89
CA GLU A 181 16.32 -32.89 13.99
C GLU A 181 14.96 -33.62 14.00
N ALA A 182 13.89 -32.92 13.70
CA ALA A 182 12.54 -33.51 13.66
C ALA A 182 12.34 -34.55 12.53
N GLU A 183 13.18 -34.56 11.48
CA GLU A 183 13.19 -35.63 10.48
C GLU A 183 13.59 -36.99 11.09
N GLU A 184 14.52 -36.97 12.06
CA GLU A 184 14.99 -38.17 12.77
C GLU A 184 14.21 -38.41 14.07
N HIS A 185 13.55 -37.37 14.61
CA HIS A 185 12.88 -37.36 15.91
C HIS A 185 11.43 -36.83 15.78
N PRO A 186 10.49 -37.58 15.15
CA PRO A 186 9.11 -37.12 14.92
C PRO A 186 8.33 -36.77 16.20
N GLU A 187 8.72 -37.34 17.34
CA GLU A 187 8.13 -37.01 18.66
C GLU A 187 8.29 -35.55 19.05
N MET A 188 9.26 -34.82 18.47
CA MET A 188 9.43 -33.39 18.68
C MET A 188 8.23 -32.57 18.18
N ASP A 189 7.52 -33.05 17.17
CA ASP A 189 6.32 -32.35 16.66
C ASP A 189 5.15 -32.45 17.62
N ASP A 190 5.05 -33.55 18.40
CA ASP A 190 4.06 -33.64 19.49
C ASP A 190 4.39 -32.69 20.63
N GLU A 191 5.67 -32.60 21.01
CA GLU A 191 6.13 -31.63 22.01
C GLU A 191 5.84 -30.19 21.55
N ALA A 192 6.12 -29.86 20.28
CA ALA A 192 5.83 -28.54 19.71
C ALA A 192 4.33 -28.20 19.72
N ARG A 193 3.47 -29.17 19.38
CA ARG A 193 2.00 -28.99 19.48
C ARG A 193 1.57 -28.74 20.92
N ALA A 194 2.14 -29.45 21.87
CA ALA A 194 1.83 -29.25 23.30
C ALA A 194 2.27 -27.86 23.77
N TRP A 195 3.44 -27.37 23.37
CA TRP A 195 3.88 -26.01 23.69
C TRP A 195 3.01 -24.94 23.02
N PHE A 196 2.60 -25.12 21.78
CA PHE A 196 1.69 -24.18 21.12
C PHE A 196 0.33 -24.16 21.83
N LYS A 197 -0.20 -25.31 22.24
CA LYS A 197 -1.42 -25.38 23.04
C LYS A 197 -1.31 -24.60 24.36
N ARG A 198 -0.15 -24.63 25.02
CA ARG A 198 0.09 -23.81 26.22
C ARG A 198 0.05 -22.30 25.92
N ILE A 199 0.50 -21.86 24.72
CA ILE A 199 0.37 -20.45 24.30
C ILE A 199 -1.12 -20.11 24.17
N GLU A 200 -1.92 -20.95 23.49
CA GLU A 200 -3.36 -20.77 23.34
C GLU A 200 -4.08 -20.68 24.69
N ASP A 201 -3.68 -21.48 25.65
CA ASP A 201 -4.26 -21.53 26.99
C ASP A 201 -3.77 -20.40 27.91
N GLY A 202 -2.87 -19.52 27.42
CA GLY A 202 -2.34 -18.38 28.18
C GLY A 202 -1.33 -18.75 29.26
N ASP A 203 -0.64 -19.90 29.14
CA ASP A 203 0.41 -20.29 30.07
C ASP A 203 1.55 -19.26 30.11
N ALA A 204 1.88 -18.77 31.29
CA ALA A 204 2.79 -17.65 31.47
C ALA A 204 4.21 -17.93 30.93
N GLU A 205 4.70 -19.17 31.05
CA GLU A 205 6.01 -19.54 30.50
C GLU A 205 5.97 -19.55 28.98
N ALA A 206 4.97 -20.16 28.37
CA ALA A 206 4.83 -20.26 26.92
C ALA A 206 4.61 -18.89 26.27
N VAL A 207 3.80 -18.03 26.88
CA VAL A 207 3.57 -16.64 26.46
C VAL A 207 4.85 -15.82 26.55
N ALA A 208 5.68 -16.00 27.58
CA ALA A 208 6.96 -15.31 27.71
C ALA A 208 7.94 -15.65 26.54
N TYR A 209 7.96 -16.90 26.07
CA TYR A 209 8.71 -17.28 24.88
C TYR A 209 8.15 -16.60 23.62
N PHE A 210 6.83 -16.66 23.45
CA PHE A 210 6.14 -16.03 22.31
C PHE A 210 6.43 -14.54 22.20
N ASP A 211 6.34 -13.81 23.32
CA ASP A 211 6.62 -12.36 23.36
C ASP A 211 8.06 -12.05 22.98
N VAL A 212 9.03 -12.84 23.46
CA VAL A 212 10.45 -12.68 23.10
C VAL A 212 10.68 -12.88 21.60
N PHE A 213 10.10 -13.91 21.00
CA PHE A 213 10.25 -14.17 19.57
C PHE A 213 9.65 -13.03 18.72
N LYS A 214 8.50 -12.52 19.15
CA LYS A 214 7.86 -11.37 18.53
C LYS A 214 8.72 -10.12 18.65
N ASP A 215 9.24 -9.83 19.83
CA ASP A 215 10.08 -8.66 20.08
C ASP A 215 11.38 -8.67 19.27
N VAL A 216 12.06 -9.81 19.21
CA VAL A 216 13.31 -9.97 18.42
C VAL A 216 13.04 -9.71 16.95
N THR A 217 11.98 -10.30 16.39
CA THR A 217 11.61 -10.09 15.00
C THR A 217 11.21 -8.64 14.73
N MET A 218 10.36 -8.07 15.58
CA MET A 218 9.88 -6.69 15.40
C MET A 218 10.99 -5.64 15.52
N LYS A 219 11.99 -5.86 16.40
CA LYS A 219 13.19 -4.99 16.47
C LYS A 219 13.97 -4.95 15.16
N ALA A 220 14.08 -6.08 14.47
CA ALA A 220 14.77 -6.15 13.19
C ALA A 220 13.96 -5.49 12.08
N VAL A 221 12.68 -5.84 11.98
CA VAL A 221 11.77 -5.34 10.94
C VAL A 221 11.53 -3.83 11.09
N SER A 222 11.40 -3.31 12.31
CA SER A 222 11.22 -1.88 12.56
C SER A 222 12.37 -1.03 12.00
N LYS A 223 13.62 -1.50 12.07
CA LYS A 223 14.76 -0.80 11.43
C LYS A 223 14.57 -0.64 9.91
N ILE A 224 13.95 -1.63 9.26
CA ILE A 224 13.65 -1.59 7.83
C ILE A 224 12.52 -0.58 7.58
N TYR A 225 11.46 -0.61 8.37
CA TYR A 225 10.35 0.34 8.27
C TYR A 225 10.81 1.78 8.46
N ASP A 226 11.65 2.04 9.47
CA ASP A 226 12.22 3.36 9.72
C ASP A 226 13.04 3.85 8.52
N ARG A 227 13.88 2.98 7.95
CA ARG A 227 14.69 3.31 6.76
C ARG A 227 13.82 3.60 5.53
N LEU A 228 12.68 2.91 5.37
CA LEU A 228 11.73 3.10 4.28
C LEU A 228 10.73 4.24 4.57
N LYS A 229 10.76 4.81 5.79
CA LYS A 229 9.77 5.78 6.28
C LYS A 229 8.34 5.26 6.18
N ILE A 230 8.16 3.99 6.52
CA ILE A 230 6.86 3.31 6.55
C ILE A 230 6.32 3.34 7.99
N LYS A 231 5.03 3.61 8.12
CA LYS A 231 4.32 3.61 9.40
C LYS A 231 3.08 2.73 9.29
N PHE A 232 2.69 2.15 10.42
CA PHE A 232 1.46 1.40 10.56
C PHE A 232 0.67 1.93 11.76
N ASP A 233 -0.64 1.93 11.62
CA ASP A 233 -1.56 2.32 12.69
C ASP A 233 -1.94 1.12 13.55
N SER A 234 -1.81 -0.09 13.00
CA SER A 234 -2.10 -1.34 13.70
C SER A 234 -1.08 -2.44 13.35
N TYR A 235 -0.69 -3.18 14.40
CA TYR A 235 0.09 -4.41 14.32
C TYR A 235 -0.72 -5.63 14.81
N ALA A 236 -2.05 -5.58 14.69
CA ALA A 236 -2.93 -6.67 15.03
C ALA A 236 -2.74 -7.81 14.02
N GLY A 237 -1.94 -8.80 14.40
CA GLY A 237 -1.66 -10.01 13.64
C GLY A 237 -2.70 -11.11 13.87
N GLU A 238 -2.35 -12.33 13.49
CA GLU A 238 -3.19 -13.51 13.65
C GLU A 238 -3.54 -13.77 15.14
N SER A 239 -2.56 -13.56 16.05
CA SER A 239 -2.75 -13.75 17.50
C SER A 239 -3.84 -12.86 18.10
N PHE A 240 -4.09 -11.69 17.50
CA PHE A 240 -5.14 -10.77 17.94
C PHE A 240 -6.56 -11.36 17.86
N TYR A 241 -6.76 -12.36 17.00
CA TYR A 241 -8.07 -12.95 16.75
C TYR A 241 -8.32 -14.23 17.55
N ASN A 242 -7.36 -14.70 18.34
CA ASN A 242 -7.45 -15.96 19.06
C ASN A 242 -8.70 -16.06 19.96
N ASP A 243 -9.04 -14.98 20.66
CA ASP A 243 -10.21 -14.89 21.55
C ASP A 243 -11.50 -14.41 20.84
N LYS A 244 -11.47 -14.21 19.53
CA LYS A 244 -12.57 -13.64 18.74
C LYS A 244 -13.17 -14.63 17.73
N MET A 245 -12.59 -15.80 17.62
CA MET A 245 -12.97 -16.80 16.61
C MET A 245 -14.42 -17.28 16.81
N ASP A 246 -14.84 -17.54 18.05
CA ASP A 246 -16.18 -18.03 18.37
C ASP A 246 -17.30 -17.03 17.98
N ALA A 247 -16.98 -15.74 17.97
CA ALA A 247 -17.94 -14.71 17.57
C ALA A 247 -18.14 -14.63 16.04
N CYS A 248 -17.25 -15.25 15.26
CA CYS A 248 -17.31 -15.28 13.79
C CYS A 248 -18.01 -16.55 13.27
N LEU A 249 -18.18 -17.58 14.10
CA LEU A 249 -18.84 -18.85 13.78
C LEU A 249 -20.33 -18.81 14.15
#